data_a307c825921aa85b4ea7657c0f84473c
#
_entry.id   a307c825921aa85b4ea7657c0f84473c
#
_cell.length_a   1.000
_cell.length_b   1.000
_cell.length_c   1.000
_cell.angle_alpha   90.00
_cell.angle_beta   90.00
_cell.angle_gamma   90.00
#
_symmetry.space_group_name_H-M   'P 1'
#
loop_
_entity.id
_entity.type
_entity.pdbx_description
1 polymer ?
#
loop_
_entity_poly.entity_id
_entity_poly.type
_entity_poly.pdbx_seq_one_letter_code
_entity_poly.pdbx_strand_id
1 'polypeptide(L)'
;MNKNRDQLGLKCSILISDFYDWTCRNNYIKLMEDFLNNKINFKEFDKEFLKIWSTNNDKKKSWEEFIFIINNFKLDEFDNFSSLTSELFEYIDIVEIDSTFKQDYEITEKELKDRIKIILSKMKNYCG
;
A
#
# COMPACT_ATOMS: atom_id res chain seq x y z
N MET A 1 -35.85 3.39 6.11
CA MET A 1 -34.76 3.49 7.07
C MET A 1 -33.44 3.57 6.37
N ASN A 2 -32.74 4.64 6.62
CA ASN A 2 -31.56 4.96 5.81
C ASN A 2 -30.22 4.75 6.52
N LYS A 3 -30.18 3.83 7.47
CA LYS A 3 -28.94 3.50 8.18
C LYS A 3 -27.84 3.08 7.21
N ASN A 4 -28.19 2.31 6.19
CA ASN A 4 -27.23 1.85 5.18
C ASN A 4 -26.78 2.97 4.25
N ARG A 5 -27.54 4.06 4.19
CA ARG A 5 -27.19 5.22 3.38
C ARG A 5 -26.11 6.07 4.03
N ASP A 6 -26.15 6.15 5.36
CA ASP A 6 -25.17 6.94 6.13
C ASP A 6 -23.91 6.14 6.42
N GLN A 7 -23.98 4.82 6.34
CA GLN A 7 -22.83 3.94 6.56
C GLN A 7 -22.41 3.31 5.26
N LEU A 8 -21.15 3.56 4.90
CA LEU A 8 -20.57 2.89 3.75
C LEU A 8 -20.36 1.41 4.06
N GLY A 9 -20.77 0.54 3.13
CA GLY A 9 -20.44 -0.86 3.21
C GLY A 9 -18.94 -1.07 3.14
N LEU A 10 -18.49 -2.23 3.60
CA LEU A 10 -17.07 -2.58 3.63
C LEU A 10 -16.41 -2.45 2.25
N LYS A 11 -17.08 -2.92 1.20
CA LYS A 11 -16.56 -2.85 -0.17
C LYS A 11 -16.35 -1.42 -0.65
N CYS A 12 -17.26 -0.52 -0.31
CA CYS A 12 -17.13 0.90 -0.67
C CYS A 12 -15.99 1.56 0.09
N SER A 13 -15.83 1.22 1.37
CA SER A 13 -14.73 1.73 2.20
C SER A 13 -13.39 1.26 1.69
N ILE A 14 -13.28 0.00 1.30
CA ILE A 14 -12.07 -0.57 0.73
C ILE A 14 -11.72 0.14 -0.58
N LEU A 15 -12.70 0.37 -1.43
CA LEU A 15 -12.47 1.06 -2.71
C LEU A 15 -11.91 2.46 -2.49
N ILE A 16 -12.42 3.18 -1.51
CA ILE A 16 -11.92 4.53 -1.18
C ILE A 16 -10.47 4.46 -0.68
N SER A 17 -10.16 3.50 0.18
CA SER A 17 -8.78 3.29 0.64
C SER A 17 -7.85 2.95 -0.52
N ASP A 18 -8.29 2.08 -1.42
CA ASP A 18 -7.53 1.68 -2.60
C ASP A 18 -7.27 2.89 -3.51
N PHE A 19 -8.27 3.75 -3.66
CA PHE A 19 -8.11 4.98 -4.44
C PHE A 19 -7.03 5.87 -3.84
N TYR A 20 -7.02 6.05 -2.51
CA TYR A 20 -6.00 6.87 -1.86
C TYR A 20 -4.61 6.26 -1.99
N ASP A 21 -4.47 4.96 -1.88
CA ASP A 21 -3.19 4.28 -2.13
C ASP A 21 -2.72 4.55 -3.56
N TRP A 22 -3.62 4.45 -4.52
CA TRP A 22 -3.30 4.73 -5.92
C TRP A 22 -2.89 6.19 -6.13
N THR A 23 -3.54 7.15 -5.47
CA THR A 23 -3.15 8.57 -5.56
C THR A 23 -1.77 8.83 -4.97
N CYS A 24 -1.33 7.99 -4.02
CA CYS A 24 0.00 8.07 -3.40
C CYS A 24 1.04 7.19 -4.11
N ARG A 25 0.74 6.67 -5.29
CA ARG A 25 1.61 5.69 -5.96
C ARG A 25 3.05 6.18 -6.14
N ASN A 26 3.23 7.44 -6.45
CA ASN A 26 4.57 8.01 -6.62
C ASN A 26 5.33 8.07 -5.30
N ASN A 27 4.62 8.30 -4.19
CA ASN A 27 5.23 8.30 -2.87
C ASN A 27 5.71 6.91 -2.47
N TYR A 28 4.91 5.89 -2.74
CA TYR A 28 5.31 4.49 -2.50
C TYR A 28 6.53 4.13 -3.35
N ILE A 29 6.50 4.48 -4.63
CA ILE A 29 7.61 4.18 -5.55
C ILE A 29 8.91 4.85 -5.11
N LYS A 30 8.85 6.13 -4.75
CA LYS A 30 10.02 6.85 -4.27
C LYS A 30 10.57 6.22 -3.00
N LEU A 31 9.70 5.86 -2.08
CA LEU A 31 10.10 5.24 -0.81
C LEU A 31 10.83 3.92 -1.05
N MET A 32 10.29 3.09 -1.95
CA MET A 32 10.90 1.82 -2.32
C MET A 32 12.27 2.02 -2.99
N GLU A 33 12.37 2.99 -3.89
CA GLU A 33 13.64 3.31 -4.56
C GLU A 33 14.68 3.80 -3.56
N ASP A 34 14.30 4.66 -2.63
CA ASP A 34 15.21 5.17 -1.60
C ASP A 34 15.74 4.03 -0.73
N PHE A 35 14.88 3.08 -0.38
CA PHE A 35 15.30 1.92 0.40
C PHE A 35 16.25 1.01 -0.42
N LEU A 36 15.91 0.73 -1.68
CA LEU A 36 16.74 -0.11 -2.54
C LEU A 36 18.12 0.53 -2.80
N ASN A 37 18.18 1.85 -2.85
CA ASN A 37 19.41 2.60 -3.08
C ASN A 37 20.17 2.94 -1.78
N ASN A 38 19.74 2.37 -0.66
CA ASN A 38 20.36 2.58 0.65
C ASN A 38 20.36 4.02 1.14
N LYS A 39 19.43 4.84 0.66
CA LYS A 39 19.23 6.21 1.14
C LYS A 39 18.56 6.24 2.49
N ILE A 40 17.73 5.23 2.78
CA ILE A 40 17.09 5.03 4.07
C ILE A 40 17.31 3.58 4.50
N ASN A 41 17.28 3.32 5.81
CA ASN A 41 17.40 1.97 6.34
C ASN A 41 16.02 1.32 6.45
N PHE A 42 15.99 0.04 6.82
CA PHE A 42 14.72 -0.69 6.94
C PHE A 42 13.77 -0.05 7.95
N LYS A 43 14.29 0.40 9.09
CA LYS A 43 13.47 1.01 10.14
C LYS A 43 12.76 2.26 9.63
N GLU A 44 13.47 3.10 8.88
CA GLU A 44 12.90 4.29 8.27
C GLU A 44 11.89 3.95 7.18
N PHE A 45 12.22 2.96 6.37
CA PHE A 45 11.33 2.47 5.32
C PHE A 45 10.01 1.97 5.91
N ASP A 46 10.09 1.12 6.92
CA ASP A 46 8.92 0.57 7.60
C ASP A 46 8.05 1.69 8.20
N LYS A 47 8.68 2.63 8.91
CA LYS A 47 7.99 3.75 9.53
C LYS A 47 7.25 4.60 8.50
N GLU A 48 7.93 4.97 7.42
CA GLU A 48 7.35 5.84 6.40
C GLU A 48 6.27 5.12 5.59
N PHE A 49 6.46 3.84 5.31
CA PHE A 49 5.45 3.03 4.65
C PHE A 49 4.16 2.96 5.48
N LEU A 50 4.28 2.63 6.76
CA LEU A 50 3.13 2.54 7.66
C LEU A 50 2.42 3.88 7.81
N LYS A 51 3.16 4.98 7.79
CA LYS A 51 2.60 6.33 7.86
C LYS A 51 1.69 6.61 6.66
N ILE A 52 2.14 6.32 5.45
CA ILE A 52 1.34 6.51 4.24
C ILE A 52 0.11 5.60 4.27
N TRP A 53 0.34 4.32 4.54
CA TRP A 53 -0.70 3.29 4.52
C TRP A 53 -1.78 3.57 5.55
N SER A 54 -1.39 3.89 6.78
CA SER A 54 -2.34 4.21 7.86
C SER A 54 -3.14 5.47 7.56
N THR A 55 -2.47 6.51 7.06
CA THR A 55 -3.14 7.76 6.69
C THR A 55 -4.23 7.51 5.65
N ASN A 56 -3.93 6.70 4.64
CA ASN A 56 -4.91 6.39 3.59
C ASN A 56 -6.08 5.57 4.10
N ASN A 57 -5.82 4.64 5.01
CA ASN A 57 -6.87 3.80 5.60
C ASN A 57 -7.72 4.56 6.62
N ASP A 58 -7.15 5.57 7.28
CA ASP A 58 -7.83 6.36 8.31
C ASP A 58 -8.58 7.57 7.76
N LYS A 59 -8.46 7.85 6.47
CA LYS A 59 -9.18 8.97 5.85
C LYS A 59 -10.68 8.78 5.97
N LYS A 60 -11.38 9.88 6.21
CA LYS A 60 -12.83 9.87 6.28
C LYS A 60 -13.41 9.38 4.95
N LYS A 61 -14.33 8.44 5.05
CA LYS A 61 -14.97 7.83 3.89
C LYS A 61 -16.45 8.23 3.87
N SER A 62 -16.92 8.67 2.70
CA SER A 62 -18.30 9.13 2.54
C SER A 62 -18.89 8.63 1.22
N TRP A 63 -20.22 8.66 1.14
CA TRP A 63 -20.94 8.36 -0.09
C TRP A 63 -20.54 9.30 -1.22
N GLU A 64 -20.34 10.56 -0.91
CA GLU A 64 -19.96 11.58 -1.91
C GLU A 64 -18.61 11.24 -2.52
N GLU A 65 -17.64 10.85 -1.71
CA GLU A 65 -16.33 10.42 -2.22
C GLU A 65 -16.45 9.16 -3.07
N PHE A 66 -17.22 8.19 -2.61
CA PHE A 66 -17.43 6.95 -3.36
C PHE A 66 -18.02 7.23 -4.74
N ILE A 67 -19.08 8.03 -4.81
CA ILE A 67 -19.75 8.38 -6.07
C ILE A 67 -18.80 9.15 -6.98
N PHE A 68 -18.04 10.09 -6.42
CA PHE A 68 -17.05 10.86 -7.18
C PHE A 68 -16.01 9.92 -7.82
N ILE A 69 -15.50 8.97 -7.07
CA ILE A 69 -14.48 8.04 -7.56
C ILE A 69 -15.01 7.17 -8.69
N ILE A 70 -16.18 6.55 -8.50
CA ILE A 70 -16.73 5.63 -9.51
C ILE A 70 -17.15 6.35 -10.79
N ASN A 71 -17.45 7.64 -10.70
CA ASN A 71 -17.85 8.43 -11.88
C ASN A 71 -16.67 9.01 -12.64
N ASN A 72 -15.50 9.09 -12.05
CA ASN A 72 -14.36 9.80 -12.64
C ASN A 72 -13.13 8.93 -12.89
N PHE A 73 -13.08 7.72 -12.39
CA PHE A 73 -11.89 6.86 -12.46
C PHE A 73 -12.24 5.41 -12.81
N LYS A 74 -11.26 4.69 -13.33
CA LYS A 74 -11.39 3.26 -13.60
C LYS A 74 -11.04 2.46 -12.34
N LEU A 75 -11.97 1.63 -11.90
CA LEU A 75 -11.85 0.92 -10.62
C LEU A 75 -10.74 -0.13 -10.59
N ASP A 76 -10.53 -0.83 -11.69
CA ASP A 76 -9.54 -1.90 -11.77
C ASP A 76 -8.10 -1.40 -11.57
N GLU A 77 -7.80 -0.15 -11.91
CA GLU A 77 -6.48 0.43 -11.65
C GLU A 77 -6.19 0.52 -10.16
N PHE A 78 -7.18 0.91 -9.36
CA PHE A 78 -7.01 1.03 -7.91
C PHE A 78 -6.84 -0.34 -7.26
N ASP A 79 -7.67 -1.29 -7.65
CA ASP A 79 -7.65 -2.63 -7.10
C ASP A 79 -6.30 -3.31 -7.38
N ASN A 80 -5.83 -3.23 -8.60
CA ASN A 80 -4.55 -3.83 -9.00
C ASN A 80 -3.38 -3.18 -8.26
N PHE A 81 -3.36 -1.85 -8.15
CA PHE A 81 -2.31 -1.16 -7.42
C PHE A 81 -2.36 -1.47 -5.93
N SER A 82 -3.55 -1.48 -5.35
CA SER A 82 -3.74 -1.77 -3.93
C SER A 82 -3.30 -3.19 -3.57
N SER A 83 -3.46 -4.14 -4.47
CA SER A 83 -2.95 -5.50 -4.27
C SER A 83 -1.44 -5.50 -4.09
N LEU A 84 -0.73 -4.64 -4.81
CA LEU A 84 0.72 -4.52 -4.68
C LEU A 84 1.12 -3.88 -3.35
N THR A 85 0.39 -2.87 -2.88
CA THR A 85 0.68 -2.27 -1.57
C THR A 85 0.40 -3.25 -0.44
N SER A 86 -0.64 -4.06 -0.56
CA SER A 86 -0.97 -5.09 0.43
C SER A 86 0.09 -6.18 0.47
N GLU A 87 0.59 -6.59 -0.69
CA GLU A 87 1.68 -7.57 -0.79
C GLU A 87 2.94 -7.02 -0.13
N LEU A 88 3.27 -5.76 -0.39
CA LEU A 88 4.40 -5.10 0.22
C LEU A 88 4.26 -5.04 1.75
N PHE A 89 3.07 -4.70 2.25
CA PHE A 89 2.79 -4.68 3.68
C PHE A 89 3.05 -6.06 4.31
N GLU A 90 2.59 -7.12 3.67
CA GLU A 90 2.79 -8.49 4.17
C GLU A 90 4.28 -8.84 4.26
N TYR A 91 5.06 -8.47 3.26
CA TYR A 91 6.51 -8.74 3.27
C TYR A 91 7.22 -7.94 4.35
N ILE A 92 6.87 -6.66 4.54
CA ILE A 92 7.46 -5.83 5.60
C ILE A 92 7.15 -6.43 6.97
N ASP A 93 5.94 -6.93 7.16
CA ASP A 93 5.47 -7.47 8.43
C ASP A 93 6.24 -8.72 8.86
N ILE A 94 6.79 -9.47 7.92
CA ILE A 94 7.48 -10.73 8.20
C ILE A 94 9.00 -10.63 8.13
N VAL A 95 9.56 -9.41 8.06
CA VAL A 95 11.02 -9.24 8.04
C VAL A 95 11.58 -9.41 9.44
N GLU A 96 12.61 -10.26 9.57
CA GLU A 96 13.43 -10.38 10.76
C GLU A 96 14.85 -9.95 10.42
N ILE A 97 15.31 -8.87 11.04
CA ILE A 97 16.63 -8.29 10.77
C ILE A 97 17.74 -9.19 11.34
N ASP A 98 17.50 -9.76 12.53
CA ASP A 98 18.48 -10.65 13.16
C ASP A 98 18.23 -12.08 12.72
N SER A 99 19.13 -12.61 11.89
CA SER A 99 19.01 -13.95 11.34
C SER A 99 19.02 -15.04 12.42
N THR A 100 19.53 -14.75 13.62
CA THR A 100 19.56 -15.69 14.75
C THR A 100 18.15 -16.03 15.21
N PHE A 101 17.22 -15.07 15.11
CA PHE A 101 15.84 -15.22 15.57
C PHE A 101 14.84 -15.46 14.43
N LYS A 102 15.32 -15.59 13.20
CA LYS A 102 14.46 -15.73 12.03
C LYS A 102 13.71 -17.07 12.06
N GLN A 103 12.40 -17.01 11.93
CA GLN A 103 11.54 -18.17 11.77
C GLN A 103 11.42 -18.53 10.28
N ASP A 104 10.92 -19.73 9.97
CA ASP A 104 10.83 -20.21 8.59
C ASP A 104 9.94 -19.32 7.70
N TYR A 105 8.88 -18.74 8.26
CA TYR A 105 7.97 -17.86 7.51
C TYR A 105 8.48 -16.45 7.35
N GLU A 106 9.51 -16.05 8.12
CA GLU A 106 10.08 -14.71 8.07
C GLU A 106 11.12 -14.60 6.95
N ILE A 107 11.37 -13.38 6.51
CA ILE A 107 12.34 -13.12 5.47
C ILE A 107 13.43 -12.17 5.97
N THR A 108 14.58 -12.21 5.32
CA THR A 108 15.68 -11.29 5.61
C THR A 108 15.45 -9.95 4.89
N GLU A 109 16.21 -8.93 5.31
CA GLU A 109 16.17 -7.63 4.62
C GLU A 109 16.55 -7.77 3.15
N LYS A 110 17.53 -8.62 2.85
CA LYS A 110 17.94 -8.87 1.46
C LYS A 110 16.80 -9.48 0.65
N GLU A 111 16.11 -10.47 1.22
CA GLU A 111 14.96 -11.09 0.56
C GLU A 111 13.85 -10.07 0.35
N LEU A 112 13.61 -9.18 1.32
CA LEU A 112 12.66 -8.09 1.17
C LEU A 112 13.02 -7.21 -0.02
N LYS A 113 14.29 -6.81 -0.13
CA LYS A 113 14.75 -5.97 -1.25
C LYS A 113 14.54 -6.66 -2.59
N ASP A 114 14.76 -7.96 -2.67
CA ASP A 114 14.52 -8.71 -3.90
C ASP A 114 13.04 -8.70 -4.28
N ARG A 115 12.16 -8.85 -3.31
CA ARG A 115 10.71 -8.81 -3.54
C ARG A 115 10.22 -7.40 -3.90
N ILE A 116 10.80 -6.38 -3.26
CA ILE A 116 10.50 -4.98 -3.56
C ILE A 116 10.83 -4.65 -5.01
N LYS A 117 11.91 -5.16 -5.56
CA LYS A 117 12.27 -4.94 -6.96
C LYS A 117 11.17 -5.41 -7.90
N ILE A 118 10.56 -6.54 -7.62
CA ILE A 118 9.47 -7.11 -8.42
C ILE A 118 8.22 -6.23 -8.29
N ILE A 119 7.85 -5.87 -7.06
CA ILE A 119 6.68 -5.03 -6.80
C ILE A 119 6.86 -3.66 -7.45
N LEU A 120 8.02 -3.06 -7.29
CA LEU A 120 8.35 -1.75 -7.86
C LEU A 120 8.20 -1.75 -9.38
N SER A 121 8.69 -2.78 -10.04
CA SER A 121 8.56 -2.94 -11.49
C SER A 121 7.08 -2.94 -11.91
N LYS A 122 6.24 -3.64 -11.15
CA LYS A 122 4.80 -3.69 -11.41
C LYS A 122 4.11 -2.35 -11.14
N MET A 123 4.49 -1.68 -10.05
CA MET A 123 3.91 -0.38 -9.68
C MET A 123 4.20 0.69 -10.71
N LYS A 124 5.38 0.67 -11.32
CA LYS A 124 5.76 1.65 -12.34
C LYS A 124 4.87 1.61 -13.57
N ASN A 125 4.19 0.51 -13.81
CA ASN A 125 3.23 0.41 -14.92
C ASN A 125 2.00 1.31 -14.71
N TYR A 126 1.76 1.78 -13.48
CA TYR A 126 0.64 2.66 -13.15
C TYR A 126 1.03 4.14 -13.11
N CYS A 127 2.31 4.43 -13.40
CA CYS A 127 2.83 5.78 -13.45
C CYS A 127 3.07 6.15 -14.89
N GLY A 128 2.28 6.91 -15.41
CA GLY A 128 2.54 7.15 -16.78
C GLY A 128 1.74 8.26 -17.38
#